data_1cc1b2749980f2fba9b2ee2ce605538c
#
_entry.id   1cc1b2749980f2fba9b2ee2ce605538c
#
_cell.length_a   1.000
_cell.length_b   1.000
_cell.length_c   1.000
_cell.angle_alpha   90.00
_cell.angle_beta   90.00
_cell.angle_gamma   90.00
#
_symmetry.space_group_name_H-M   'P 1'
#
loop_
_entity.id
_entity.type
_entity.pdbx_description
1 polymer ?
#
loop_
_entity_poly.entity_id
_entity_poly.type
_entity_poly.pdbx_seq_one_letter_code
_entity_poly.pdbx_strand_id
1 'polypeptide(L)' 'MLTSEARALVTEIQDRLIELYVQQDEARGEHDPDRARELQVEIDKATAQREEIRR' A
#
# COMPACT_ATOMS: atom_id res chain seq x y z
N MET A 1 -2.82 -12.77 -18.71
CA MET A 1 -1.63 -13.26 -17.98
C MET A 1 -0.64 -12.12 -17.76
N LEU A 2 -0.12 -11.97 -16.55
CA LEU A 2 0.83 -10.90 -16.25
C LEU A 2 2.23 -11.23 -16.77
N THR A 3 2.91 -10.21 -17.29
CA THR A 3 4.33 -10.35 -17.67
C THR A 3 5.19 -10.47 -16.41
N SER A 4 6.45 -10.88 -16.58
CA SER A 4 7.40 -10.92 -15.45
C SER A 4 7.59 -9.55 -14.83
N GLU A 5 7.64 -8.50 -15.67
CA GLU A 5 7.78 -7.13 -15.20
C GLU A 5 6.56 -6.69 -14.39
N ALA A 6 5.36 -7.03 -14.86
CA ALA A 6 4.13 -6.71 -14.14
C ALA A 6 4.07 -7.42 -12.80
N ARG A 7 4.50 -8.68 -12.75
CA ARG A 7 4.56 -9.44 -11.49
C ARG A 7 5.51 -8.81 -10.49
N ALA A 8 6.68 -8.37 -10.97
CA ALA A 8 7.65 -7.70 -10.12
C ALA A 8 7.08 -6.41 -9.53
N LEU A 9 6.39 -5.62 -10.36
CA LEU A 9 5.75 -4.39 -9.90
C LEU A 9 4.65 -4.67 -8.86
N VAL A 10 3.83 -5.70 -9.08
CA VAL A 10 2.80 -6.08 -8.12
C VAL A 10 3.44 -6.49 -6.79
N THR A 11 4.53 -7.25 -6.84
CA THR A 11 5.23 -7.67 -5.63
C THR A 11 5.77 -6.45 -4.86
N GLU A 12 6.39 -5.50 -5.56
CA GLU A 12 6.89 -4.27 -4.94
C GLU A 12 5.76 -3.47 -4.28
N ILE A 13 4.63 -3.36 -4.95
CA ILE A 13 3.47 -2.64 -4.41
C ILE A 13 2.93 -3.36 -3.18
N GLN A 14 2.86 -4.69 -3.21
CA GLN A 14 2.40 -5.46 -2.06
C GLN A 14 3.32 -5.31 -0.87
N ASP A 15 4.64 -5.33 -1.09
CA ASP A 15 5.61 -5.12 -0.02
C ASP A 15 5.45 -3.74 0.61
N ARG A 16 5.24 -2.72 -0.23
CA ARG A 16 4.97 -1.37 0.26
C ARG A 16 3.67 -1.30 1.06
N LEU A 17 2.63 -1.98 0.59
CA LEU A 17 1.35 -2.03 1.30
C LEU A 17 1.51 -2.62 2.70
N ILE A 18 2.30 -3.68 2.84
CA ILE A 18 2.55 -4.29 4.15
C ILE A 18 3.20 -3.26 5.09
N GLU A 19 4.21 -2.55 4.61
CA GLU A 19 4.88 -1.50 5.40
C GLU A 19 3.90 -0.39 5.78
N LEU A 20 3.06 0.03 4.85
CA LEU A 20 2.07 1.08 5.11
C LEU A 20 1.05 0.64 6.16
N TYR A 21 0.60 -0.60 6.11
CA TYR A 21 -0.32 -1.14 7.11
C TYR A 21 0.33 -1.19 8.50
N VAL A 22 1.59 -1.61 8.57
CA VAL A 22 2.33 -1.63 9.83
C VAL A 22 2.44 -0.22 10.41
N GLN A 23 2.82 0.76 9.59
CA GLN A 23 2.94 2.14 10.01
C GLN A 23 1.60 2.72 10.45
N GLN A 24 0.52 2.37 9.75
CA GLN A 24 -0.82 2.82 10.12
C GLN A 24 -1.23 2.27 11.47
N ASP A 25 -0.94 1.00 11.71
CA ASP A 25 -1.23 0.36 13.00
C ASP A 25 -0.45 1.04 14.12
N GLU A 26 0.82 1.36 13.89
CA GLU A 26 1.65 2.10 14.84
C GLU A 26 1.06 3.49 15.13
N ALA A 27 0.63 4.20 14.08
CA ALA A 27 0.03 5.53 14.23
C ALA A 27 -1.24 5.47 15.07
N ARG A 28 -2.05 4.44 14.88
CA ARG A 28 -3.26 4.23 15.69
C ARG A 28 -2.90 3.94 17.14
N GLY A 29 -1.88 3.14 17.36
CA GLY A 29 -1.39 2.84 18.71
C GLY A 29 -0.86 4.07 19.44
N GLU A 30 -0.29 5.03 18.69
CA GLU A 30 0.20 6.29 19.21
C GLU A 30 -0.88 7.38 19.30
N HIS A 31 -2.12 7.06 18.92
CA HIS A 31 -3.23 8.01 18.87
C HIS A 31 -2.94 9.21 17.97
N ASP A 32 -2.37 8.94 16.79
CA ASP A 32 -2.06 9.95 15.80
C ASP A 32 -3.00 9.81 14.60
N PRO A 33 -4.22 10.37 14.65
CA PRO A 33 -5.21 10.20 13.59
C PRO A 33 -4.82 10.87 12.29
N ASP A 34 -4.07 11.97 12.34
CA ASP A 34 -3.65 12.67 11.13
C ASP A 34 -2.67 11.82 10.33
N ARG A 35 -1.70 11.21 11.01
CA ARG A 35 -0.75 10.32 10.36
C ARG A 35 -1.44 9.07 9.82
N ALA A 36 -2.36 8.50 10.59
CA ALA A 36 -3.12 7.34 10.14
C ALA A 36 -3.91 7.65 8.88
N ARG A 37 -4.47 8.85 8.77
CA ARG A 37 -5.22 9.28 7.59
C ARG A 37 -4.30 9.47 6.38
N GLU A 38 -3.14 10.07 6.57
CA GLU A 38 -2.15 10.22 5.50
C GLU A 38 -1.70 8.86 4.97
N LEU A 39 -1.47 7.92 5.87
CA LEU A 39 -1.10 6.55 5.49
C LEU A 39 -2.24 5.86 4.75
N GLN A 40 -3.49 6.11 5.12
CA GLN A 40 -4.64 5.56 4.40
C GLN A 40 -4.67 6.05 2.95
N VAL A 41 -4.37 7.32 2.70
CA VAL A 41 -4.28 7.87 1.35
C VAL A 41 -3.21 7.13 0.54
N GLU A 42 -2.06 6.88 1.13
CA GLU A 42 -0.98 6.13 0.46
C GLU A 42 -1.37 4.68 0.19
N ILE A 43 -2.06 4.04 1.13
CA ILE A 43 -2.58 2.69 0.96
C ILE A 43 -3.57 2.64 -0.21
N ASP A 44 -4.48 3.59 -0.28
CA ASP A 44 -5.48 3.65 -1.36
C ASP A 44 -4.81 3.84 -2.72
N LYS A 45 -3.80 4.71 -2.81
CA LYS A 45 -3.04 4.92 -4.04
C LYS A 45 -2.32 3.65 -4.49
N ALA A 46 -1.66 2.99 -3.56
CA ALA A 46 -0.92 1.75 -3.86
C ALA A 46 -1.88 0.65 -4.30
N THR A 47 -3.03 0.53 -3.65
CA THR A 47 -4.06 -0.44 -4.00
C THR A 47 -4.58 -0.18 -5.41
N ALA A 48 -4.85 1.08 -5.75
CA ALA A 48 -5.31 1.46 -7.09
C ALA A 48 -4.28 1.12 -8.15
N GLN A 49 -3.00 1.37 -7.90
CA GLN A 49 -1.92 1.02 -8.82
C GLN A 49 -1.86 -0.48 -9.06
N ARG A 50 -1.98 -1.26 -7.99
CA ARG A 50 -1.97 -2.71 -8.11
C ARG A 50 -3.12 -3.22 -8.97
N GLU A 51 -4.31 -2.67 -8.78
CA GLU A 51 -5.49 -3.08 -9.56
C GLU A 51 -5.33 -2.71 -11.04
N GLU A 52 -4.74 -1.56 -11.35
CA GLU A 52 -4.46 -1.19 -12.73
C GLU A 52 -3.51 -2.15 -13.42
N ILE A 53 -2.48 -2.60 -12.72
CA ILE A 53 -1.51 -3.54 -13.28
C ILE A 53 -2.15 -4.90 -13.54
N ARG A 54 -3.11 -5.28 -12.70
CA ARG A 54 -3.79 -6.58 -12.82
C ARG A 54 -4.85 -6.63 -13.93
N ARG A 55 -5.25 -5.50 -14.46
CA ARG A 55 -6.23 -5.45 -15.55
C ARG A 55 -5.68 -5.98 -16.91
#